data_d9c018d5e874ff62b4322e5a29c93364
#
_entry.id   d9c018d5e874ff62b4322e5a29c93364
#
_cell.length_a   1.000
_cell.length_b   1.000
_cell.length_c   1.000
_cell.angle_alpha   90.00
_cell.angle_beta   90.00
_cell.angle_gamma   90.00
#
_symmetry.space_group_name_H-M   'P 1'
#
loop_
_entity.id
_entity.type
_entity.pdbx_description
1 polymer ?
#
loop_
_entity_poly.entity_id
_entity_poly.type
_entity_poly.pdbx_seq_one_letter_code
_entity_poly.pdbx_strand_id
1 'polypeptide(L)'
;MKVFDHFDRIRVINLSYRTDRRREMDRELAAVGLEGDPRVAYFAAIRPGDAGDFTSIGARGVYASQKAILREAAAAKESVLILEDDCSFVPGTADRQVAPGWDIFYGGYTAASPSNLHASDIQGAHMMGFSREGAQRVSAYLEQLRYEGIHPPIDAAYVWYRRANPDVLTEFAVPPLGEQRSSRSDIADLKWFDRSPLTRGGANVLRRLRRMMAKPRP
;
A
#
# COMPACT_ATOMS: atom_id res chain seq x y z
N MET A 1 -1.32 -12.57 16.28
CA MET A 1 -1.30 -13.31 15.01
C MET A 1 -0.27 -12.65 14.11
N LYS A 2 0.51 -13.38 13.31
CA LYS A 2 1.46 -12.77 12.38
C LYS A 2 0.72 -11.92 11.35
N VAL A 3 1.38 -10.86 10.86
CA VAL A 3 0.73 -9.85 10.00
C VAL A 3 0.03 -10.43 8.77
N PHE A 4 0.65 -11.40 8.10
CA PHE A 4 0.06 -11.98 6.89
C PHE A 4 -1.06 -13.00 7.17
N ASP A 5 -1.18 -13.49 8.42
CA ASP A 5 -2.21 -14.46 8.80
C ASP A 5 -3.60 -13.82 8.97
N HIS A 6 -3.68 -12.48 8.98
CA HIS A 6 -4.93 -11.74 9.06
C HIS A 6 -5.73 -11.72 7.76
N PHE A 7 -5.14 -12.12 6.63
CA PHE A 7 -5.71 -11.89 5.31
C PHE A 7 -6.11 -13.18 4.61
N ASP A 8 -7.36 -13.22 4.13
CA ASP A 8 -7.88 -14.29 3.27
C ASP A 8 -7.29 -14.20 1.85
N ARG A 9 -6.91 -12.98 1.41
CA ARG A 9 -6.25 -12.73 0.12
C ARG A 9 -5.19 -11.65 0.22
N ILE A 10 -4.19 -11.75 -0.66
CA ILE A 10 -3.13 -10.74 -0.84
C ILE A 10 -3.11 -10.37 -2.32
N ARG A 11 -3.23 -9.10 -2.64
CA ARG A 11 -3.26 -8.60 -4.02
C ARG A 11 -2.11 -7.63 -4.25
N VAL A 12 -1.28 -7.93 -5.24
CA VAL A 12 -0.19 -7.06 -5.69
C VAL A 12 -0.63 -6.31 -6.93
N ILE A 13 -0.76 -5.00 -6.86
CA ILE A 13 -1.08 -4.16 -8.01
C ILE A 13 0.17 -4.00 -8.87
N ASN A 14 0.11 -4.45 -10.13
CA ASN A 14 1.22 -4.36 -11.06
C ASN A 14 0.72 -4.10 -12.48
N LEU A 15 1.35 -3.15 -13.18
CA LEU A 15 1.13 -2.95 -14.61
C LEU A 15 1.75 -4.14 -15.35
N SER A 16 0.98 -4.84 -16.18
CA SER A 16 1.37 -6.11 -16.81
C SER A 16 2.68 -6.03 -17.60
N TYR A 17 3.00 -4.87 -18.17
CA TYR A 17 4.26 -4.64 -18.89
C TYR A 17 5.46 -4.33 -17.97
N ARG A 18 5.23 -4.02 -16.67
CA ARG A 18 6.29 -3.77 -15.68
C ARG A 18 6.81 -5.08 -15.08
N THR A 19 7.32 -5.93 -15.95
CA THR A 19 7.94 -7.23 -15.57
C THR A 19 9.17 -7.07 -14.69
N ASP A 20 9.84 -5.91 -14.76
CA ASP A 20 10.94 -5.51 -13.87
C ASP A 20 10.47 -5.41 -12.42
N ARG A 21 9.39 -4.66 -12.15
CA ARG A 21 8.80 -4.49 -10.83
C ARG A 21 8.20 -5.80 -10.31
N ARG A 22 7.57 -6.58 -11.19
CA ARG A 22 7.04 -7.89 -10.81
C ARG A 22 8.15 -8.80 -10.27
N ARG A 23 9.28 -8.93 -10.97
CA ARG A 23 10.43 -9.72 -10.49
C ARG A 23 11.04 -9.18 -9.18
N GLU A 24 10.99 -7.86 -8.96
CA GLU A 24 11.41 -7.28 -7.70
C GLU A 24 10.44 -7.64 -6.57
N MET A 25 9.15 -7.56 -6.82
CA MET A 25 8.13 -7.92 -5.85
C MET A 25 8.12 -9.43 -5.54
N ASP A 26 8.35 -10.29 -6.52
CA ASP A 26 8.51 -11.75 -6.30
C ASP A 26 9.63 -12.03 -5.29
N ARG A 27 10.76 -11.30 -5.36
CA ARG A 27 11.85 -11.43 -4.38
C ARG A 27 11.46 -10.91 -2.99
N GLU A 28 10.69 -9.84 -2.92
CA GLU A 28 10.18 -9.32 -1.64
C GLU A 28 9.20 -10.32 -1.00
N LEU A 29 8.29 -10.91 -1.79
CA LEU A 29 7.37 -11.95 -1.33
C LEU A 29 8.11 -13.20 -0.83
N ALA A 30 9.12 -13.66 -1.57
CA ALA A 30 9.97 -14.78 -1.14
C ALA A 30 10.68 -14.48 0.18
N ALA A 31 11.20 -13.25 0.35
CA ALA A 31 11.91 -12.83 1.56
C ALA A 31 11.04 -12.83 2.83
N VAL A 32 9.71 -12.74 2.69
CA VAL A 32 8.75 -12.80 3.80
C VAL A 32 7.97 -14.12 3.87
N GLY A 33 8.37 -15.13 3.07
CA GLY A 33 7.77 -16.47 3.09
C GLY A 33 6.42 -16.58 2.38
N LEU A 34 6.11 -15.65 1.49
CA LEU A 34 4.87 -15.66 0.69
C LEU A 34 5.08 -16.19 -0.74
N GLU A 35 6.25 -16.74 -1.07
CA GLU A 35 6.49 -17.39 -2.35
C GLU A 35 5.58 -18.62 -2.50
N GLY A 36 4.79 -18.65 -3.58
CA GLY A 36 3.85 -19.74 -3.83
C GLY A 36 2.63 -19.80 -2.90
N ASP A 37 2.44 -18.82 -2.03
CA ASP A 37 1.25 -18.77 -1.18
C ASP A 37 -0.02 -18.59 -2.04
N PRO A 38 -1.03 -19.49 -1.95
CA PRO A 38 -2.22 -19.45 -2.80
C PRO A 38 -3.08 -18.20 -2.60
N ARG A 39 -2.91 -17.47 -1.51
CA ARG A 39 -3.61 -16.20 -1.25
C ARG A 39 -3.06 -15.05 -2.07
N VAL A 40 -1.81 -15.14 -2.52
CA VAL A 40 -1.11 -14.10 -3.29
C VAL A 40 -1.49 -14.18 -4.75
N ALA A 41 -1.98 -13.07 -5.29
CA ALA A 41 -2.20 -12.92 -6.73
C ALA A 41 -1.87 -11.50 -7.20
N TYR A 42 -1.34 -11.40 -8.41
CA TYR A 42 -1.16 -10.12 -9.08
C TYR A 42 -2.48 -9.63 -9.65
N PHE A 43 -2.81 -8.38 -9.30
CA PHE A 43 -3.92 -7.65 -9.90
C PHE A 43 -3.36 -6.79 -11.04
N ALA A 44 -3.88 -6.99 -12.25
CA ALA A 44 -3.51 -6.18 -13.40
C ALA A 44 -3.96 -4.73 -13.17
N ALA A 45 -3.00 -3.83 -12.93
CA ALA A 45 -3.29 -2.45 -12.62
C ALA A 45 -4.14 -1.80 -13.70
N ILE A 46 -5.20 -1.11 -13.30
CA ILE A 46 -6.07 -0.37 -14.21
C ILE A 46 -5.31 0.86 -14.70
N ARG A 47 -5.22 1.02 -16.02
CA ARG A 47 -4.62 2.19 -16.66
C ARG A 47 -5.68 2.93 -17.48
N PRO A 48 -6.23 4.03 -16.95
CA PRO A 48 -7.15 4.89 -17.68
C PRO A 48 -6.49 5.54 -18.90
N GLY A 49 -7.31 5.97 -19.87
CA GLY A 49 -6.81 6.68 -21.05
C GLY A 49 -6.42 8.13 -20.77
N ASP A 50 -6.96 8.72 -19.69
CA ASP A 50 -6.72 10.11 -19.27
C ASP A 50 -6.73 10.22 -17.73
N ALA A 51 -6.40 11.43 -17.24
CA ALA A 51 -6.41 11.71 -15.81
C ALA A 51 -7.82 11.95 -15.23
N GLY A 52 -8.80 12.33 -16.06
CA GLY A 52 -10.09 12.82 -15.57
C GLY A 52 -9.90 13.93 -14.55
N ASP A 53 -10.61 13.82 -13.42
CA ASP A 53 -10.53 14.80 -12.33
C ASP A 53 -9.33 14.56 -11.37
N PHE A 54 -8.48 13.57 -11.66
CA PHE A 54 -7.28 13.29 -10.84
C PHE A 54 -6.09 14.13 -11.31
N THR A 55 -5.10 14.28 -10.43
CA THR A 55 -3.85 14.98 -10.73
C THR A 55 -3.02 14.31 -11.83
N SER A 56 -3.21 13.02 -12.09
CA SER A 56 -2.50 12.25 -13.12
C SER A 56 -3.24 10.96 -13.49
N ILE A 57 -2.90 10.41 -14.66
CA ILE A 57 -3.36 9.09 -15.12
C ILE A 57 -2.97 8.00 -14.10
N GLY A 58 -1.77 8.09 -13.53
CA GLY A 58 -1.29 7.15 -12.52
C GLY A 58 -2.11 7.21 -11.23
N ALA A 59 -2.40 8.41 -10.72
CA ALA A 59 -3.24 8.57 -9.53
C ALA A 59 -4.64 7.98 -9.73
N ARG A 60 -5.26 8.25 -10.90
CA ARG A 60 -6.54 7.64 -11.29
C ARG A 60 -6.45 6.12 -11.38
N GLY A 61 -5.35 5.59 -11.95
CA GLY A 61 -5.13 4.15 -12.11
C GLY A 61 -4.98 3.42 -10.78
N VAL A 62 -4.19 3.96 -9.85
CA VAL A 62 -4.03 3.41 -8.49
C VAL A 62 -5.35 3.42 -7.74
N TYR A 63 -6.07 4.56 -7.77
CA TYR A 63 -7.39 4.67 -7.16
C TYR A 63 -8.36 3.61 -7.70
N ALA A 64 -8.47 3.50 -9.02
CA ALA A 64 -9.35 2.54 -9.67
C ALA A 64 -8.97 1.09 -9.34
N SER A 65 -7.68 0.77 -9.29
CA SER A 65 -7.19 -0.57 -8.97
C SER A 65 -7.50 -0.96 -7.52
N GLN A 66 -7.19 -0.09 -6.55
CA GLN A 66 -7.48 -0.38 -5.14
C GLN A 66 -8.99 -0.46 -4.88
N LYS A 67 -9.78 0.43 -5.49
CA LYS A 67 -11.25 0.38 -5.43
C LYS A 67 -11.81 -0.94 -5.99
N ALA A 68 -11.28 -1.43 -7.11
CA ALA A 68 -11.70 -2.70 -7.71
C ALA A 68 -11.37 -3.89 -6.79
N ILE A 69 -10.16 -3.93 -6.22
CA ILE A 69 -9.74 -4.98 -5.28
C ILE A 69 -10.65 -4.99 -4.04
N LEU A 70 -10.94 -3.82 -3.47
CA LEU A 70 -11.84 -3.71 -2.32
C LEU A 70 -13.25 -4.17 -2.64
N ARG A 71 -13.78 -3.86 -3.82
CA ARG A 71 -15.09 -4.33 -4.28
C ARG A 71 -15.12 -5.85 -4.40
N GLU A 72 -14.07 -6.48 -4.95
CA GLU A 72 -13.95 -7.93 -5.03
C GLU A 72 -13.90 -8.57 -3.64
N ALA A 73 -13.09 -8.02 -2.71
CA ALA A 73 -12.98 -8.51 -1.35
C ALA A 73 -14.31 -8.38 -0.59
N ALA A 74 -14.98 -7.23 -0.72
CA ALA A 74 -16.30 -6.99 -0.12
C ALA A 74 -17.37 -7.97 -0.61
N ALA A 75 -17.41 -8.22 -1.94
CA ALA A 75 -18.36 -9.17 -2.53
C ALA A 75 -18.11 -10.62 -2.07
N ALA A 76 -16.83 -10.99 -1.92
CA ALA A 76 -16.44 -12.31 -1.42
C ALA A 76 -16.53 -12.43 0.11
N LYS A 77 -16.74 -11.34 0.84
CA LYS A 77 -16.69 -11.25 2.32
C LYS A 77 -15.34 -11.73 2.87
N GLU A 78 -14.25 -11.29 2.25
CA GLU A 78 -12.89 -11.67 2.60
C GLU A 78 -12.08 -10.46 3.06
N SER A 79 -11.14 -10.71 3.97
CA SER A 79 -10.11 -9.74 4.32
C SER A 79 -9.05 -9.67 3.21
N VAL A 80 -8.46 -8.48 3.00
CA VAL A 80 -7.50 -8.29 1.91
C VAL A 80 -6.31 -7.45 2.35
N LEU A 81 -5.10 -7.89 1.96
CA LEU A 81 -3.91 -7.08 1.93
C LEU A 81 -3.66 -6.61 0.49
N ILE A 82 -3.56 -5.30 0.31
CA ILE A 82 -3.22 -4.67 -0.96
C ILE A 82 -1.77 -4.19 -0.89
N LEU A 83 -0.97 -4.61 -1.86
CA LEU A 83 0.43 -4.23 -2.02
C LEU A 83 0.62 -3.52 -3.36
N GLU A 84 1.43 -2.45 -3.38
CA GLU A 84 1.92 -1.89 -4.63
C GLU A 84 3.23 -2.61 -5.03
N ASP A 85 3.50 -2.73 -6.33
CA ASP A 85 4.65 -3.47 -6.87
C ASP A 85 6.02 -2.85 -6.55
N ASP A 86 6.03 -1.69 -5.93
CA ASP A 86 7.22 -1.02 -5.40
C ASP A 86 7.31 -1.03 -3.86
N CYS A 87 6.47 -1.79 -3.19
CA CYS A 87 6.60 -2.04 -1.77
C CYS A 87 7.82 -2.94 -1.50
N SER A 88 8.70 -2.53 -0.57
CA SER A 88 9.76 -3.37 0.00
C SER A 88 9.47 -3.62 1.45
N PHE A 89 9.50 -4.88 1.88
CA PHE A 89 9.31 -5.22 3.28
C PHE A 89 10.55 -4.91 4.11
N VAL A 90 10.34 -4.40 5.33
CA VAL A 90 11.44 -4.24 6.29
C VAL A 90 11.79 -5.60 6.91
N PRO A 91 13.05 -5.81 7.36
CA PRO A 91 13.42 -7.04 8.05
C PRO A 91 12.53 -7.33 9.24
N GLY A 92 12.09 -8.59 9.39
CA GLY A 92 11.22 -9.02 10.47
C GLY A 92 9.72 -8.84 10.24
N THR A 93 9.32 -8.33 9.08
CA THR A 93 7.88 -8.15 8.74
C THR A 93 7.11 -9.46 8.84
N ALA A 94 7.65 -10.58 8.37
CA ALA A 94 6.99 -11.88 8.41
C ALA A 94 6.62 -12.36 9.83
N ASP A 95 7.42 -11.96 10.82
CA ASP A 95 7.22 -12.37 12.23
C ASP A 95 6.50 -11.31 13.06
N ARG A 96 6.15 -10.17 12.46
CA ARG A 96 5.47 -9.09 13.15
C ARG A 96 4.09 -9.54 13.62
N GLN A 97 3.88 -9.42 14.93
CA GLN A 97 2.58 -9.67 15.54
C GLN A 97 1.71 -8.42 15.43
N VAL A 98 0.47 -8.59 14.99
CA VAL A 98 -0.56 -7.56 14.94
C VAL A 98 -1.77 -8.03 15.72
N ALA A 99 -2.33 -7.18 16.56
CA ALA A 99 -3.55 -7.49 17.30
C ALA A 99 -4.75 -7.60 16.32
N PRO A 100 -5.72 -8.48 16.57
CA PRO A 100 -6.96 -8.52 15.79
C PRO A 100 -7.91 -7.39 16.19
N GLY A 101 -8.95 -7.18 15.39
CA GLY A 101 -10.07 -6.29 15.75
C GLY A 101 -10.04 -4.93 15.06
N TRP A 102 -9.12 -4.69 14.14
CA TRP A 102 -9.09 -3.49 13.31
C TRP A 102 -9.91 -3.67 12.02
N ASP A 103 -10.39 -2.56 11.47
CA ASP A 103 -11.04 -2.48 10.16
C ASP A 103 -10.04 -2.16 9.05
N ILE A 104 -9.10 -1.24 9.32
CA ILE A 104 -8.07 -0.78 8.40
C ILE A 104 -6.70 -0.95 9.06
N PHE A 105 -5.77 -1.54 8.33
CA PHE A 105 -4.38 -1.69 8.72
C PHE A 105 -3.46 -0.92 7.77
N TYR A 106 -2.67 -0.02 8.33
CA TYR A 106 -1.61 0.69 7.62
C TYR A 106 -0.28 0.00 7.87
N GLY A 107 0.17 -0.81 6.93
CA GLY A 107 1.47 -1.50 6.98
C GLY A 107 2.61 -0.71 6.37
N GLY A 108 2.33 0.07 5.31
CA GLY A 108 3.34 0.89 4.60
C GLY A 108 2.79 2.27 4.25
N TYR A 109 3.35 3.31 4.87
CA TYR A 109 2.86 4.68 4.78
C TYR A 109 3.92 5.69 5.22
N THR A 110 3.66 6.98 4.94
CA THR A 110 4.36 8.14 5.51
C THR A 110 3.34 9.05 6.18
N ALA A 111 3.59 9.46 7.41
CA ALA A 111 2.70 10.33 8.17
C ALA A 111 3.25 11.76 8.26
N ALA A 112 2.40 12.76 8.08
CA ALA A 112 2.76 14.16 8.29
C ALA A 112 3.05 14.45 9.78
N SER A 113 2.33 13.76 10.69
CA SER A 113 2.50 13.86 12.13
C SER A 113 2.71 12.48 12.75
N PRO A 114 3.95 11.95 12.76
CA PRO A 114 4.22 10.59 13.25
C PRO A 114 3.87 10.34 14.72
N SER A 115 3.83 11.39 15.54
CA SER A 115 3.45 11.32 16.96
C SER A 115 1.93 11.20 17.18
N ASN A 116 1.11 11.48 16.16
CA ASN A 116 -0.34 11.38 16.24
C ASN A 116 -0.92 10.86 14.91
N LEU A 117 -0.74 9.56 14.68
CA LEU A 117 -1.11 8.89 13.41
C LEU A 117 -2.60 8.97 13.11
N HIS A 118 -3.46 8.88 14.13
CA HIS A 118 -4.91 8.89 13.92
C HIS A 118 -5.42 10.24 13.41
N ALA A 119 -4.82 11.34 13.81
CA ALA A 119 -5.17 12.69 13.33
C ALA A 119 -4.33 13.13 12.11
N SER A 120 -3.26 12.38 11.79
CA SER A 120 -2.32 12.73 10.71
C SER A 120 -2.93 12.60 9.33
N ASP A 121 -2.46 13.45 8.42
CA ASP A 121 -2.49 13.13 7.00
C ASP A 121 -1.48 12.01 6.72
N ILE A 122 -1.93 11.02 5.96
CA ILE A 122 -1.14 9.85 5.58
C ILE A 122 -0.92 9.90 4.09
N GLN A 123 0.32 9.70 3.67
CA GLN A 123 0.72 9.57 2.28
C GLN A 123 1.23 8.15 2.01
N GLY A 124 0.88 7.65 0.81
CA GLY A 124 1.21 6.30 0.38
C GLY A 124 0.22 5.26 0.91
N ALA A 125 -0.07 4.31 0.04
CA ALA A 125 -0.97 3.19 0.30
C ALA A 125 -0.35 1.89 -0.22
N HIS A 126 0.99 1.80 -0.12
CA HIS A 126 1.76 0.72 -0.74
C HIS A 126 1.69 -0.62 0.02
N MET A 127 1.19 -0.61 1.28
CA MET A 127 0.84 -1.81 2.03
C MET A 127 -0.37 -1.51 2.92
N MET A 128 -1.58 -1.84 2.45
CA MET A 128 -2.85 -1.55 3.11
C MET A 128 -3.62 -2.83 3.36
N GLY A 129 -4.04 -3.04 4.61
CA GLY A 129 -4.89 -4.16 5.01
C GLY A 129 -6.30 -3.72 5.33
N PHE A 130 -7.26 -4.58 5.01
CA PHE A 130 -8.68 -4.36 5.35
C PHE A 130 -9.26 -5.66 5.90
N SER A 131 -9.95 -5.58 7.04
CA SER A 131 -10.78 -6.68 7.53
C SER A 131 -11.95 -6.93 6.57
N ARG A 132 -12.73 -7.97 6.79
CA ARG A 132 -13.94 -8.25 5.99
C ARG A 132 -14.92 -7.09 6.05
N GLU A 133 -15.16 -6.59 7.24
CA GLU A 133 -16.02 -5.44 7.51
C GLU A 133 -15.40 -4.15 6.95
N GLY A 134 -14.10 -3.96 7.17
CA GLY A 134 -13.35 -2.82 6.63
C GLY A 134 -13.42 -2.76 5.11
N ALA A 135 -13.23 -3.89 4.41
CA ALA A 135 -13.33 -3.96 2.96
C ALA A 135 -14.74 -3.57 2.46
N GLN A 136 -15.80 -4.06 3.12
CA GLN A 136 -17.18 -3.71 2.77
C GLN A 136 -17.47 -2.23 2.98
N ARG A 137 -17.14 -1.70 4.14
CA ARG A 137 -17.41 -0.29 4.52
C ARG A 137 -16.62 0.69 3.65
N VAL A 138 -15.33 0.42 3.44
CA VAL A 138 -14.46 1.28 2.61
C VAL A 138 -14.85 1.20 1.14
N SER A 139 -15.15 0.01 0.62
CA SER A 139 -15.64 -0.16 -0.75
C SER A 139 -16.90 0.67 -0.99
N ALA A 140 -17.91 0.56 -0.11
CA ALA A 140 -19.15 1.32 -0.21
C ALA A 140 -18.91 2.84 -0.16
N TYR A 141 -18.01 3.30 0.69
CA TYR A 141 -17.62 4.71 0.77
C TYR A 141 -16.97 5.20 -0.52
N LEU A 142 -16.01 4.46 -1.06
CA LEU A 142 -15.33 4.84 -2.31
C LEU A 142 -16.26 4.86 -3.53
N GLU A 143 -17.33 4.05 -3.53
CA GLU A 143 -18.36 4.10 -4.59
C GLU A 143 -19.20 5.38 -4.54
N GLN A 144 -19.38 5.95 -3.35
CA GLN A 144 -20.25 7.10 -3.12
C GLN A 144 -19.47 8.37 -2.78
N LEU A 145 -18.13 8.34 -2.89
CA LEU A 145 -17.27 9.46 -2.51
C LEU A 145 -17.65 10.73 -3.26
N ARG A 146 -18.00 11.76 -2.50
CA ARG A 146 -18.28 13.10 -3.01
C ARG A 146 -17.06 13.98 -2.76
N TYR A 147 -16.72 14.79 -3.74
CA TYR A 147 -15.61 15.73 -3.71
C TYR A 147 -15.94 16.95 -4.58
N GLU A 148 -15.20 18.02 -4.39
CA GLU A 148 -15.23 19.22 -5.21
C GLU A 148 -13.85 19.45 -5.82
N GLY A 149 -13.81 19.84 -7.09
CA GLY A 149 -12.56 20.09 -7.82
C GLY A 149 -11.78 18.83 -8.17
N ILE A 150 -10.55 18.72 -7.68
CA ILE A 150 -9.65 17.60 -7.99
C ILE A 150 -10.03 16.39 -7.13
N HIS A 151 -10.19 15.22 -7.77
CA HIS A 151 -10.45 13.98 -7.06
C HIS A 151 -9.30 13.63 -6.11
N PRO A 152 -9.57 13.30 -4.83
CA PRO A 152 -8.52 12.91 -3.91
C PRO A 152 -7.83 11.62 -4.37
N PRO A 153 -6.50 11.50 -4.23
CA PRO A 153 -5.81 10.22 -4.41
C PRO A 153 -6.27 9.22 -3.34
N ILE A 154 -5.98 7.95 -3.56
CA ILE A 154 -6.55 6.86 -2.73
C ILE A 154 -6.14 6.96 -1.25
N ASP A 155 -4.90 7.35 -0.96
CA ASP A 155 -4.40 7.55 0.40
C ASP A 155 -5.15 8.69 1.13
N ALA A 156 -5.42 9.80 0.46
CA ALA A 156 -6.26 10.87 0.99
C ALA A 156 -7.72 10.42 1.18
N ALA A 157 -8.28 9.63 0.26
CA ALA A 157 -9.64 9.09 0.39
C ALA A 157 -9.78 8.19 1.64
N TYR A 158 -8.75 7.38 1.95
CA TYR A 158 -8.73 6.59 3.19
C TYR A 158 -8.67 7.46 4.46
N VAL A 159 -7.90 8.56 4.43
CA VAL A 159 -7.87 9.54 5.53
C VAL A 159 -9.24 10.20 5.71
N TRP A 160 -9.89 10.61 4.62
CA TRP A 160 -11.23 11.20 4.65
C TRP A 160 -12.25 10.21 5.22
N TYR A 161 -12.18 8.94 4.78
CA TYR A 161 -13.04 7.90 5.30
C TYR A 161 -12.93 7.75 6.83
N ARG A 162 -11.70 7.63 7.36
CA ARG A 162 -11.45 7.51 8.79
C ARG A 162 -11.99 8.72 9.57
N ARG A 163 -11.78 9.92 9.04
CA ARG A 163 -12.27 11.16 9.66
C ARG A 163 -13.80 11.26 9.68
N ALA A 164 -14.45 10.77 8.64
CA ALA A 164 -15.91 10.74 8.54
C ALA A 164 -16.56 9.62 9.36
N ASN A 165 -15.77 8.59 9.76
CA ASN A 165 -16.24 7.42 10.48
C ASN A 165 -15.35 7.13 11.70
N PRO A 166 -15.52 7.86 12.81
CA PRO A 166 -14.64 7.74 13.99
C PRO A 166 -14.76 6.39 14.72
N ASP A 167 -15.78 5.61 14.43
CA ASP A 167 -15.98 4.23 14.91
C ASP A 167 -15.12 3.18 14.18
N VAL A 168 -14.47 3.56 13.08
CA VAL A 168 -13.58 2.68 12.33
C VAL A 168 -12.29 2.46 13.09
N LEU A 169 -12.04 1.21 13.42
CA LEU A 169 -10.83 0.82 14.13
C LEU A 169 -9.65 0.75 13.14
N THR A 170 -8.68 1.63 13.35
CA THR A 170 -7.48 1.72 12.50
C THR A 170 -6.25 1.31 13.28
N GLU A 171 -5.51 0.36 12.74
CA GLU A 171 -4.21 -0.09 13.25
C GLU A 171 -3.08 0.43 12.35
N PHE A 172 -2.03 0.94 12.96
CA PHE A 172 -0.82 1.39 12.28
C PHE A 172 0.37 0.53 12.70
N ALA A 173 1.07 -0.04 11.75
CA ALA A 173 2.36 -0.64 12.05
C ALA A 173 3.38 0.44 12.41
N VAL A 174 3.92 0.37 13.62
CA VAL A 174 4.97 1.30 14.09
C VAL A 174 6.18 0.48 14.54
N PRO A 175 7.34 0.63 13.88
CA PRO A 175 7.54 1.35 12.59
C PRO A 175 6.80 0.69 11.43
N PRO A 176 6.61 1.39 10.29
CA PRO A 176 6.03 0.80 9.08
C PRO A 176 6.77 -0.46 8.64
N LEU A 177 6.02 -1.45 8.13
CA LEU A 177 6.52 -2.76 7.69
C LEU A 177 6.89 -2.78 6.21
N GLY A 178 6.38 -1.82 5.44
CA GLY A 178 6.67 -1.63 4.03
C GLY A 178 7.19 -0.23 3.76
N GLU A 179 8.15 -0.13 2.86
CA GLU A 179 8.68 1.14 2.34
C GLU A 179 8.55 1.16 0.83
N GLN A 180 8.27 2.34 0.27
CA GLN A 180 8.20 2.50 -1.18
C GLN A 180 9.61 2.58 -1.78
N ARG A 181 9.91 1.70 -2.76
CA ARG A 181 11.17 1.74 -3.49
C ARG A 181 11.23 2.97 -4.40
N SER A 182 12.41 3.60 -4.47
CA SER A 182 12.69 4.55 -5.55
C SER A 182 12.82 3.80 -6.87
N SER A 183 11.80 3.87 -7.69
CA SER A 183 11.81 3.34 -9.04
C SER A 183 11.29 4.41 -10.02
N ARG A 184 11.39 4.15 -11.32
CA ARG A 184 10.78 5.03 -12.30
C ARG A 184 9.26 5.00 -12.10
N SER A 185 8.70 6.06 -11.56
CA SER A 185 7.28 6.15 -11.25
C SER A 185 6.48 6.50 -12.49
N ASP A 186 5.38 5.78 -12.71
CA ASP A 186 4.37 6.14 -13.72
C ASP A 186 3.33 7.14 -13.15
N ILE A 187 3.44 7.52 -11.87
CA ILE A 187 2.46 8.36 -11.15
C ILE A 187 2.93 9.81 -11.00
N ALA A 188 4.20 10.00 -10.67
CA ALA A 188 4.75 11.34 -10.40
C ALA A 188 6.03 11.59 -11.20
N ASP A 189 6.32 12.87 -11.43
CA ASP A 189 7.62 13.26 -11.95
C ASP A 189 8.73 12.80 -11.01
N LEU A 190 9.75 12.17 -11.58
CA LEU A 190 10.91 11.74 -10.84
C LEU A 190 11.58 12.96 -10.20
N LYS A 191 11.87 12.88 -8.89
CA LYS A 191 12.84 13.78 -8.27
C LYS A 191 14.14 13.68 -9.07
N TRP A 192 14.89 14.80 -9.19
CA TRP A 192 16.05 14.87 -10.09
C TRP A 192 17.08 13.74 -9.88
N PHE A 193 17.26 13.28 -8.64
CA PHE A 193 18.16 12.16 -8.30
C PHE A 193 17.59 10.77 -8.68
N ASP A 194 16.27 10.66 -8.86
CA ASP A 194 15.63 9.44 -9.34
C ASP A 194 15.61 9.36 -10.88
N ARG A 195 15.97 10.46 -11.57
CA ARG A 195 16.08 10.51 -13.04
C ARG A 195 17.34 9.83 -13.55
N SER A 196 18.39 9.70 -12.71
CA SER A 196 19.64 9.04 -13.10
C SER A 196 19.67 7.57 -12.68
N PRO A 197 19.95 6.64 -13.62
CA PRO A 197 20.11 5.22 -13.29
C PRO A 197 21.24 4.93 -12.30
N LEU A 198 22.29 5.76 -12.29
CA LEU A 198 23.46 5.63 -11.40
C LEU A 198 23.13 6.00 -9.94
N THR A 199 22.33 7.03 -9.74
CA THR A 199 21.95 7.49 -8.39
C THR A 199 20.86 6.62 -7.75
N ARG A 200 20.01 5.99 -8.57
CA ARG A 200 18.96 5.06 -8.10
C ARG A 200 19.55 3.84 -7.39
N GLY A 201 20.57 3.22 -7.97
CA GLY A 201 21.27 2.06 -7.36
C GLY A 201 21.84 2.43 -5.99
N GLY A 202 22.53 3.58 -5.89
CA GLY A 202 23.12 4.05 -4.64
C GLY A 202 22.09 4.36 -3.55
N ALA A 203 20.97 4.99 -3.88
CA ALA A 203 19.92 5.29 -2.92
C ALA A 203 19.26 4.03 -2.33
N ASN A 204 19.05 3.00 -3.15
CA ASN A 204 18.51 1.73 -2.69
C ASN A 204 19.49 0.93 -1.83
N VAL A 205 20.79 0.96 -2.15
CA VAL A 205 21.86 0.34 -1.33
C VAL A 205 21.96 1.04 0.02
N LEU A 206 21.95 2.38 0.05
CA LEU A 206 21.99 3.14 1.31
C LEU A 206 20.78 2.86 2.22
N ARG A 207 19.59 2.73 1.64
CA ARG A 207 18.39 2.33 2.40
C ARG A 207 18.52 0.91 2.96
N ARG A 208 19.04 -0.05 2.17
CA ARG A 208 19.32 -1.41 2.65
C ARG A 208 20.36 -1.42 3.77
N LEU A 209 21.44 -0.66 3.63
CA LEU A 209 22.47 -0.55 4.67
C LEU A 209 21.92 0.09 5.95
N ARG A 210 21.13 1.16 5.86
CA ARG A 210 20.43 1.75 7.02
C ARG A 210 19.52 0.74 7.72
N ARG A 211 18.81 -0.10 6.97
CA ARG A 211 17.98 -1.17 7.54
C ARG A 211 18.79 -2.23 8.27
N MET A 212 19.97 -2.60 7.75
CA MET A 212 20.85 -3.57 8.41
C MET A 212 21.51 -3.01 9.68
N MET A 213 21.73 -1.70 9.75
CA MET A 213 22.32 -1.01 10.92
C MET A 213 21.28 -0.64 12.00
N ALA A 214 20.00 -0.64 11.66
CA ALA A 214 18.89 -0.45 12.59
C ALA A 214 18.51 -1.74 13.32
N LYS A 215 19.51 -2.55 13.77
CA LYS A 215 19.24 -3.65 14.70
C LYS A 215 18.84 -3.05 16.06
N PRO A 216 17.77 -3.56 16.69
CA PRO A 216 17.51 -3.20 18.07
C PRO A 216 18.71 -3.62 18.92
N ARG A 217 19.22 -2.70 19.70
CA ARG A 217 20.14 -3.05 20.81
C ARG A 217 19.35 -3.83 21.84
N PRO A 218 19.94 -4.87 22.42
CA PRO A 218 19.29 -5.71 23.42
C PRO A 218 18.82 -4.92 24.63
#